data_ab5ca57c2a3970c4d4359e859c053ee9
#
_entry.id   ab5ca57c2a3970c4d4359e859c053ee9
#
_cell.length_a   1.000
_cell.length_b   1.000
_cell.length_c   1.000
_cell.angle_alpha   90.00
_cell.angle_beta   90.00
_cell.angle_gamma   90.00
#
_symmetry.space_group_name_H-M   'P 1'
#
loop_
_entity.id
_entity.type
_entity.pdbx_description
1 polymer ?
#
loop_
_entity_poly.entity_id
_entity_poly.type
_entity_poly.pdbx_seq_one_letter_code
_entity_poly.pdbx_strand_id
1 'polypeptide(L)'
;MKTRFILINTSHAGNVGATARAMKTMGFDDLVLVAPRWANVLRREETIQRASGALDVLNNARIVETLDEALDGIAHLCATAMTPRDFGPPTQAPRVHFAQLLGKTDTLSKDELSTPVNKARNPDSVAFLFGSERFGMQNEDVYRCHVALSIPTDPTFGSLNLGAAVQLIAYDWREALGGFGIQAAIEEPRLADAAAVSGMLKHWQDALVGIGFLDPVSPKKLMPRLNQLVNRAQLSPEEIHILRGVAKAMMRSACDKTSAAAGKPPATADTPANP
;
A
#
# COMPACT_ATOMS: atom_id res chain seq x y z
N MET A 1 9.83 9.79 19.16
CA MET A 1 9.11 11.08 19.01
C MET A 1 7.72 10.90 19.60
N LYS A 2 7.34 11.73 20.55
CA LYS A 2 6.00 11.71 21.15
C LYS A 2 4.99 12.31 20.17
N THR A 3 3.88 11.62 19.93
CA THR A 3 2.83 12.08 18.99
C THR A 3 1.50 12.12 19.72
N ARG A 4 0.84 13.28 19.74
CA ARG A 4 -0.46 13.49 20.38
C ARG A 4 -1.53 13.90 19.38
N PHE A 5 -2.71 13.32 19.51
CA PHE A 5 -3.90 13.72 18.76
C PHE A 5 -4.86 14.44 19.69
N ILE A 6 -5.30 15.63 19.31
CA ILE A 6 -6.14 16.49 20.14
C ILE A 6 -7.44 16.78 19.41
N LEU A 7 -8.57 16.36 19.99
CA LEU A 7 -9.90 16.71 19.49
C LEU A 7 -10.48 17.84 20.32
N ILE A 8 -10.82 18.95 19.66
CA ILE A 8 -11.34 20.16 20.32
C ILE A 8 -12.85 20.25 20.10
N ASN A 9 -13.61 20.35 21.19
CA ASN A 9 -15.07 20.53 21.19
C ASN A 9 -15.81 19.47 20.34
N THR A 10 -15.34 18.23 20.34
CA THR A 10 -15.98 17.16 19.57
C THR A 10 -17.43 16.95 20.00
N SER A 11 -18.34 16.86 19.04
CA SER A 11 -19.77 16.78 19.27
C SER A 11 -20.39 15.39 19.09
N HIS A 12 -19.68 14.47 18.43
CA HIS A 12 -20.16 13.13 18.11
C HIS A 12 -19.29 12.04 18.75
N ALA A 13 -19.92 11.23 19.59
CA ALA A 13 -19.25 10.14 20.29
C ALA A 13 -18.61 9.11 19.34
N GLY A 14 -19.28 8.80 18.23
CA GLY A 14 -18.77 7.89 17.21
C GLY A 14 -17.47 8.35 16.56
N ASN A 15 -17.26 9.67 16.42
CA ASN A 15 -16.00 10.20 15.88
C ASN A 15 -14.83 10.01 16.84
N VAL A 16 -15.06 10.07 18.16
CA VAL A 16 -14.01 9.75 19.16
C VAL A 16 -13.59 8.28 19.04
N GLY A 17 -14.55 7.36 18.90
CA GLY A 17 -14.25 5.94 18.69
C GLY A 17 -13.50 5.69 17.37
N ALA A 18 -13.97 6.31 16.28
CA ALA A 18 -13.30 6.21 14.98
C ALA A 18 -11.87 6.77 15.01
N THR A 19 -11.64 7.87 15.74
CA THR A 19 -10.31 8.45 15.97
C THR A 19 -9.41 7.47 16.72
N ALA A 20 -9.88 6.88 17.81
CA ALA A 20 -9.08 5.89 18.57
C ALA A 20 -8.66 4.71 17.68
N ARG A 21 -9.58 4.21 16.85
CA ARG A 21 -9.28 3.15 15.88
C ARG A 21 -8.25 3.59 14.84
N ALA A 22 -8.41 4.78 14.26
CA ALA A 22 -7.49 5.35 13.29
C ALA A 22 -6.07 5.47 13.87
N MET A 23 -5.96 5.99 15.08
CA MET A 23 -4.68 6.11 15.79
C MET A 23 -4.03 4.76 16.04
N LYS A 24 -4.78 3.79 16.58
CA LYS A 24 -4.26 2.46 16.88
C LYS A 24 -3.75 1.74 15.66
N THR A 25 -4.47 1.80 14.53
CA THR A 25 -4.02 1.17 13.28
C THR A 25 -2.70 1.73 12.78
N MET A 26 -2.37 2.96 13.13
CA MET A 26 -1.11 3.63 12.80
C MET A 26 -0.09 3.61 13.96
N GLY A 27 -0.38 2.90 15.07
CA GLY A 27 0.51 2.73 16.20
C GLY A 27 0.68 3.98 17.07
N PHE A 28 -0.40 4.75 17.24
CA PHE A 28 -0.46 5.93 18.13
C PHE A 28 -1.51 5.71 19.22
N ASP A 29 -1.26 6.25 20.42
CA ASP A 29 -2.06 6.03 21.62
C ASP A 29 -2.33 7.28 22.49
N ASP A 30 -1.61 8.40 22.29
CA ASP A 30 -1.80 9.64 23.09
C ASP A 30 -2.97 10.48 22.51
N LEU A 31 -4.20 10.19 22.96
CA LEU A 31 -5.43 10.92 22.62
C LEU A 31 -5.83 11.87 23.74
N VAL A 32 -6.07 13.13 23.40
CA VAL A 32 -6.59 14.15 24.33
C VAL A 32 -7.85 14.78 23.75
N LEU A 33 -8.87 14.93 24.58
CA LEU A 33 -10.13 15.58 24.25
C LEU A 33 -10.24 16.89 25.04
N VAL A 34 -10.37 18.01 24.35
CA VAL A 34 -10.56 19.33 24.96
C VAL A 34 -12.04 19.68 24.97
N ALA A 35 -12.62 19.87 26.14
CA ALA A 35 -14.01 20.27 26.35
C ALA A 35 -14.99 19.52 25.42
N PRO A 36 -15.01 18.18 25.38
CA PRO A 36 -15.94 17.45 24.53
C PRO A 36 -17.38 17.71 24.98
N ARG A 37 -18.33 17.71 24.04
CA ARG A 37 -19.75 17.93 24.34
C ARG A 37 -20.30 17.07 25.49
N TRP A 38 -19.78 15.85 25.63
CA TRP A 38 -20.21 14.88 26.63
C TRP A 38 -19.05 14.54 27.57
N ALA A 39 -19.19 14.85 28.84
CA ALA A 39 -18.16 14.53 29.84
C ALA A 39 -17.84 13.00 29.90
N ASN A 40 -18.82 12.15 29.59
CA ASN A 40 -18.67 10.70 29.59
C ASN A 40 -18.43 10.12 28.17
N VAL A 41 -17.98 10.92 27.22
CA VAL A 41 -17.86 10.54 25.80
C VAL A 41 -17.04 9.25 25.60
N LEU A 42 -15.99 9.02 26.38
CA LEU A 42 -15.13 7.84 26.29
C LEU A 42 -15.86 6.53 26.67
N ARG A 43 -16.96 6.61 27.43
CA ARG A 43 -17.74 5.47 27.92
C ARG A 43 -19.06 5.28 27.18
N ARG A 44 -19.37 6.12 26.19
CA ARG A 44 -20.61 5.99 25.41
C ARG A 44 -20.54 4.77 24.50
N GLU A 45 -21.66 4.07 24.39
CA GLU A 45 -21.75 2.85 23.57
C GLU A 45 -21.28 3.09 22.13
N GLU A 46 -21.69 4.19 21.52
CA GLU A 46 -21.29 4.56 20.16
C GLU A 46 -19.77 4.73 20.04
N THR A 47 -19.09 5.32 21.04
CA THR A 47 -17.63 5.44 21.09
C THR A 47 -16.98 4.07 21.11
N ILE A 48 -17.45 3.20 21.98
CA ILE A 48 -16.91 1.84 22.17
C ILE A 48 -17.11 1.01 20.88
N GLN A 49 -18.30 1.03 20.30
CA GLN A 49 -18.59 0.31 19.06
C GLN A 49 -17.71 0.76 17.90
N ARG A 50 -17.53 2.07 17.71
CA ARG A 50 -16.71 2.62 16.63
C ARG A 50 -15.21 2.45 16.86
N ALA A 51 -14.76 2.38 18.10
CA ALA A 51 -13.36 2.07 18.44
C ALA A 51 -12.98 0.62 18.12
N SER A 52 -13.96 -0.31 18.11
CA SER A 52 -13.69 -1.74 17.87
C SER A 52 -12.60 -2.27 18.82
N GLY A 53 -11.47 -2.75 18.30
CA GLY A 53 -10.34 -3.24 19.10
C GLY A 53 -9.43 -2.17 19.72
N ALA A 54 -9.74 -0.85 19.61
CA ALA A 54 -8.90 0.25 20.11
C ALA A 54 -9.33 0.78 21.48
N LEU A 55 -9.83 -0.08 22.35
CA LEU A 55 -10.28 0.29 23.70
C LEU A 55 -9.13 0.76 24.61
N ASP A 56 -7.94 0.27 24.41
CA ASP A 56 -6.73 0.70 25.10
C ASP A 56 -6.42 2.19 24.85
N VAL A 57 -6.59 2.68 23.61
CA VAL A 57 -6.45 4.11 23.28
C VAL A 57 -7.52 4.94 24.02
N LEU A 58 -8.77 4.46 24.07
CA LEU A 58 -9.85 5.14 24.81
C LEU A 58 -9.58 5.15 26.33
N ASN A 59 -9.08 4.05 26.88
CA ASN A 59 -8.78 3.93 28.31
C ASN A 59 -7.62 4.85 28.74
N ASN A 60 -6.67 5.11 27.85
CA ASN A 60 -5.54 6.00 28.08
C ASN A 60 -5.87 7.45 27.71
N ALA A 61 -6.98 7.70 27.03
CA ALA A 61 -7.38 9.04 26.60
C ALA A 61 -7.68 9.95 27.81
N ARG A 62 -7.29 11.21 27.69
CA ARG A 62 -7.52 12.23 28.71
C ARG A 62 -8.57 13.23 28.22
N ILE A 63 -9.42 13.67 29.15
CA ILE A 63 -10.33 14.80 28.94
C ILE A 63 -9.78 15.97 29.76
N VAL A 64 -9.64 17.12 29.11
CA VAL A 64 -9.18 18.37 29.72
C VAL A 64 -10.15 19.51 29.40
N GLU A 65 -10.14 20.54 30.19
CA GLU A 65 -11.04 21.70 30.01
C GLU A 65 -10.48 22.71 29.01
N THR A 66 -9.16 22.84 28.94
CA THR A 66 -8.49 23.88 28.14
C THR A 66 -7.53 23.27 27.12
N LEU A 67 -7.30 24.02 26.03
CA LEU A 67 -6.27 23.63 25.05
C LEU A 67 -4.86 23.71 25.68
N ASP A 68 -4.61 24.66 26.61
CA ASP A 68 -3.32 24.79 27.28
C ASP A 68 -2.92 23.49 28.01
N GLU A 69 -3.86 22.86 28.72
CA GLU A 69 -3.63 21.57 29.38
C GLU A 69 -3.34 20.45 28.37
N ALA A 70 -3.98 20.49 27.19
CA ALA A 70 -3.76 19.51 26.14
C ALA A 70 -2.38 19.68 25.47
N LEU A 71 -1.82 20.88 25.44
CA LEU A 71 -0.56 21.21 24.78
C LEU A 71 0.67 20.99 25.67
N ASP A 72 0.50 20.68 26.94
CA ASP A 72 1.62 20.48 27.86
C ASP A 72 2.63 19.44 27.33
N GLY A 73 3.91 19.83 27.30
CA GLY A 73 5.02 19.01 26.84
C GLY A 73 5.07 18.78 25.33
N ILE A 74 4.38 19.60 24.52
CA ILE A 74 4.40 19.51 23.04
C ILE A 74 5.22 20.67 22.46
N ALA A 75 6.19 20.33 21.59
CA ALA A 75 7.09 21.28 20.96
C ALA A 75 6.60 21.77 19.59
N HIS A 76 5.85 20.96 18.84
CA HIS A 76 5.39 21.30 17.49
C HIS A 76 3.88 21.06 17.34
N LEU A 77 3.15 22.09 16.89
CA LEU A 77 1.70 22.09 16.78
C LEU A 77 1.27 22.18 15.32
N CYS A 78 0.43 21.26 14.90
CA CYS A 78 -0.15 21.21 13.57
C CYS A 78 -1.68 21.34 13.69
N ALA A 79 -2.26 22.43 13.19
CA ALA A 79 -3.71 22.53 13.01
C ALA A 79 -4.15 21.71 11.79
N THR A 80 -5.35 21.15 11.78
CA THR A 80 -5.99 20.62 10.58
C THR A 80 -7.05 21.61 10.12
N ALA A 81 -6.90 22.14 8.91
CA ALA A 81 -7.79 23.14 8.36
C ALA A 81 -7.99 22.95 6.85
N MET A 82 -9.22 23.10 6.37
CA MET A 82 -9.52 23.04 4.94
C MET A 82 -9.09 24.30 4.19
N THR A 83 -9.20 25.45 4.83
CA THR A 83 -8.94 26.75 4.22
C THR A 83 -7.86 27.52 4.98
N PRO A 84 -6.98 28.23 4.26
CA PRO A 84 -6.05 29.17 4.90
C PRO A 84 -6.79 30.19 5.75
N ARG A 85 -6.14 30.68 6.80
CA ARG A 85 -6.66 31.73 7.68
C ARG A 85 -5.83 33.01 7.48
N ASP A 86 -6.51 34.14 7.42
CA ASP A 86 -5.82 35.43 7.46
C ASP A 86 -5.00 35.52 8.78
N PHE A 87 -3.75 35.88 8.66
CA PHE A 87 -2.79 35.93 9.78
C PHE A 87 -2.50 34.58 10.45
N GLY A 88 -2.97 33.45 9.85
CA GLY A 88 -2.69 32.09 10.34
C GLY A 88 -1.30 31.58 9.97
N PRO A 89 -0.93 30.41 10.50
CA PRO A 89 0.30 29.75 10.11
C PRO A 89 0.27 29.33 8.63
N PRO A 90 1.44 29.06 8.02
CA PRO A 90 1.51 28.61 6.63
C PRO A 90 0.68 27.33 6.45
N THR A 91 -0.05 27.26 5.34
CA THR A 91 -0.85 26.09 4.98
C THR A 91 -0.03 25.17 4.10
N GLN A 92 0.05 23.89 4.46
CA GLN A 92 0.82 22.85 3.73
C GLN A 92 0.05 21.54 3.63
N ALA A 93 0.34 20.76 2.59
CA ALA A 93 -0.10 19.38 2.53
C ALA A 93 0.64 18.52 3.59
N PRO A 94 -0.03 17.55 4.24
CA PRO A 94 0.58 16.76 5.33
C PRO A 94 1.91 16.12 4.95
N ARG A 95 1.99 15.44 3.81
CA ARG A 95 3.20 14.75 3.33
C ARG A 95 4.37 15.69 3.16
N VAL A 96 4.12 16.87 2.57
CA VAL A 96 5.15 17.89 2.35
C VAL A 96 5.69 18.38 3.68
N HIS A 97 4.78 18.77 4.60
CA HIS A 97 5.15 19.25 5.91
C HIS A 97 5.95 18.21 6.72
N PHE A 98 5.50 16.96 6.73
CA PHE A 98 6.14 15.90 7.51
C PHE A 98 7.54 15.55 6.98
N ALA A 99 7.71 15.51 5.65
CA ALA A 99 9.01 15.29 5.04
C ALA A 99 9.98 16.42 5.42
N GLN A 100 9.54 17.67 5.37
CA GLN A 100 10.33 18.84 5.74
C GLN A 100 10.66 18.84 7.25
N LEU A 101 9.68 18.55 8.11
CA LEU A 101 9.85 18.52 9.57
C LEU A 101 10.90 17.50 10.01
N LEU A 102 10.96 16.35 9.32
CA LEU A 102 11.90 15.25 9.61
C LEU A 102 13.20 15.32 8.80
N GLY A 103 13.38 16.36 7.96
CA GLY A 103 14.56 16.51 7.11
C GLY A 103 14.67 15.47 5.97
N LYS A 104 13.56 14.83 5.59
CA LYS A 104 13.48 13.82 4.52
C LYS A 104 12.96 14.44 3.21
N THR A 105 13.70 15.40 2.68
CA THR A 105 13.25 16.22 1.53
C THR A 105 13.60 15.63 0.16
N ASP A 106 14.33 14.52 0.11
CA ASP A 106 14.81 13.91 -1.14
C ASP A 106 13.69 13.43 -2.06
N THR A 107 12.49 13.23 -1.53
CA THR A 107 11.30 12.77 -2.26
C THR A 107 10.41 13.92 -2.72
N LEU A 108 10.72 15.17 -2.36
CA LEU A 108 9.91 16.34 -2.68
C LEU A 108 10.33 16.96 -4.01
N SER A 109 9.34 17.45 -4.77
CA SER A 109 9.57 18.23 -5.98
C SER A 109 10.12 19.63 -5.66
N LYS A 110 10.73 20.31 -6.66
CA LYS A 110 11.24 21.68 -6.48
C LYS A 110 10.17 22.68 -6.09
N ASP A 111 8.94 22.48 -6.55
CA ASP A 111 7.81 23.36 -6.23
C ASP A 111 7.37 23.19 -4.76
N GLU A 112 7.37 21.96 -4.26
CA GLU A 112 7.07 21.65 -2.86
C GLU A 112 8.15 22.17 -1.89
N LEU A 113 9.40 22.26 -2.34
CA LEU A 113 10.52 22.83 -1.57
C LEU A 113 10.49 24.36 -1.55
N SER A 114 9.79 25.04 -2.46
CA SER A 114 9.72 26.50 -2.53
C SER A 114 8.85 27.12 -1.44
N THR A 115 8.04 26.33 -0.74
CA THR A 115 7.24 26.83 0.39
C THR A 115 8.17 27.15 1.57
N PRO A 116 8.14 28.39 2.10
CA PRO A 116 9.06 28.79 3.16
C PRO A 116 8.87 27.95 4.41
N VAL A 117 9.87 27.15 4.72
CA VAL A 117 9.90 26.32 5.92
C VAL A 117 10.92 26.89 6.88
N ASN A 118 10.51 27.10 8.10
CA ASN A 118 11.44 27.21 9.20
C ASN A 118 12.32 25.95 9.21
N LYS A 119 13.66 26.15 9.26
CA LYS A 119 14.67 25.08 9.24
C LYS A 119 14.19 23.85 9.98
N ALA A 120 14.34 22.67 9.34
CA ALA A 120 14.01 21.35 9.90
C ALA A 120 14.41 21.30 11.38
N ARG A 121 13.43 21.37 12.24
CA ARG A 121 13.57 21.12 13.66
C ARG A 121 12.94 19.75 13.87
N ASN A 122 13.74 18.73 13.93
CA ASN A 122 13.27 17.41 14.35
C ASN A 122 12.76 17.54 15.82
N PRO A 123 11.49 17.84 16.04
CA PRO A 123 10.99 18.12 17.40
C PRO A 123 10.84 16.81 18.16
N ASP A 124 11.06 16.82 19.46
CA ASP A 124 10.87 15.64 20.31
C ASP A 124 9.39 15.24 20.45
N SER A 125 8.48 16.18 20.19
CA SER A 125 7.03 15.97 20.32
C SER A 125 6.22 16.78 19.30
N VAL A 126 5.16 16.18 18.78
CA VAL A 126 4.23 16.76 17.79
C VAL A 126 2.80 16.55 18.24
N ALA A 127 1.95 17.56 18.11
CA ALA A 127 0.51 17.41 18.27
C ALA A 127 -0.25 17.81 17.01
N PHE A 128 -1.27 17.01 16.68
CA PHE A 128 -2.24 17.26 15.64
C PHE A 128 -3.57 17.68 16.25
N LEU A 129 -4.02 18.88 15.92
CA LEU A 129 -5.22 19.50 16.47
C LEU A 129 -6.36 19.39 15.46
N PHE A 130 -7.49 18.88 15.89
CA PHE A 130 -8.71 18.73 15.11
C PHE A 130 -9.85 19.48 15.79
N GLY A 131 -10.52 20.33 15.04
CA GLY A 131 -11.66 21.09 15.56
C GLY A 131 -12.96 20.29 15.56
N SER A 132 -14.03 20.94 16.01
CA SER A 132 -15.37 20.35 16.03
C SER A 132 -15.88 20.04 14.61
N GLU A 133 -16.75 19.04 14.50
CA GLU A 133 -17.28 18.56 13.22
C GLU A 133 -18.13 19.61 12.48
N ARG A 134 -18.75 20.53 13.22
CA ARG A 134 -19.66 21.55 12.67
C ARG A 134 -18.94 22.86 12.34
N PHE A 135 -18.01 23.29 13.19
CA PHE A 135 -17.44 24.63 13.13
C PHE A 135 -15.94 24.64 12.86
N GLY A 136 -15.30 23.47 12.86
CA GLY A 136 -13.84 23.37 12.74
C GLY A 136 -13.14 23.90 14.00
N MET A 137 -11.92 24.42 13.83
CA MET A 137 -11.13 25.05 14.87
C MET A 137 -11.40 26.56 14.94
N GLN A 138 -11.37 27.12 16.15
CA GLN A 138 -11.38 28.57 16.34
C GLN A 138 -10.09 29.19 15.77
N ASN A 139 -10.15 30.45 15.33
CA ASN A 139 -8.98 31.13 14.79
C ASN A 139 -7.85 31.22 15.81
N GLU A 140 -8.19 31.49 17.08
CA GLU A 140 -7.24 31.58 18.19
C GLU A 140 -6.43 30.30 18.38
N ASP A 141 -7.07 29.14 18.22
CA ASP A 141 -6.41 27.83 18.31
C ASP A 141 -5.47 27.58 17.12
N VAL A 142 -5.93 27.97 15.90
CA VAL A 142 -5.12 27.84 14.67
C VAL A 142 -3.90 28.74 14.72
N TYR A 143 -4.03 29.99 15.22
CA TYR A 143 -2.92 30.94 15.30
C TYR A 143 -1.80 30.52 16.25
N ARG A 144 -2.06 29.61 17.16
CA ARG A 144 -1.06 29.01 18.06
C ARG A 144 -0.22 27.93 17.39
N CYS A 145 -0.64 27.44 16.23
CA CYS A 145 0.01 26.33 15.53
C CYS A 145 1.17 26.83 14.66
N HIS A 146 2.12 25.93 14.39
CA HIS A 146 3.28 26.21 13.54
C HIS A 146 2.94 26.03 12.06
N VAL A 147 1.92 25.23 11.77
CA VAL A 147 1.43 24.92 10.41
C VAL A 147 -0.07 24.62 10.46
N ALA A 148 -0.76 24.94 9.38
CA ALA A 148 -2.10 24.45 9.08
C ALA A 148 -2.00 23.35 8.03
N LEU A 149 -2.32 22.12 8.39
CA LEU A 149 -2.33 20.99 7.48
C LEU A 149 -3.64 20.97 6.69
N SER A 150 -3.55 21.11 5.38
CA SER A 150 -4.68 20.96 4.46
C SER A 150 -4.53 19.64 3.71
N ILE A 151 -5.45 18.70 3.97
CA ILE A 151 -5.49 17.43 3.26
C ILE A 151 -6.00 17.68 1.85
N PRO A 152 -5.26 17.32 0.79
CA PRO A 152 -5.73 17.47 -0.57
C PRO A 152 -7.00 16.63 -0.80
N THR A 153 -8.10 17.31 -1.12
CA THR A 153 -9.42 16.71 -1.40
C THR A 153 -10.00 17.32 -2.67
N ASP A 154 -11.13 16.78 -3.12
CA ASP A 154 -11.85 17.35 -4.26
C ASP A 154 -12.23 18.81 -3.96
N PRO A 155 -11.92 19.76 -4.88
CA PRO A 155 -12.21 21.19 -4.67
C PRO A 155 -13.72 21.50 -4.49
N THR A 156 -14.59 20.63 -5.00
CA THR A 156 -16.05 20.81 -4.93
C THR A 156 -16.65 20.17 -3.69
N PHE A 157 -15.97 19.18 -3.10
CA PHE A 157 -16.43 18.46 -1.92
C PHE A 157 -15.26 18.02 -1.02
N GLY A 158 -14.72 18.96 -0.25
CA GLY A 158 -13.53 18.78 0.58
C GLY A 158 -13.80 18.38 2.04
N SER A 159 -15.08 18.31 2.48
CA SER A 159 -15.40 18.04 3.86
C SER A 159 -15.17 16.57 4.24
N LEU A 160 -14.18 16.30 5.06
CA LEU A 160 -13.90 14.96 5.60
C LEU A 160 -14.59 14.76 6.96
N ASN A 161 -15.08 13.54 7.20
CA ASN A 161 -15.42 13.12 8.55
C ASN A 161 -14.20 13.18 9.46
N LEU A 162 -14.38 13.57 10.73
CA LEU A 162 -13.28 13.74 11.69
C LEU A 162 -12.39 12.48 11.80
N GLY A 163 -12.99 11.29 11.94
CA GLY A 163 -12.21 10.04 12.00
C GLY A 163 -11.44 9.75 10.72
N ALA A 164 -11.99 10.12 9.55
CA ALA A 164 -11.29 10.01 8.26
C ALA A 164 -10.12 10.99 8.16
N ALA A 165 -10.30 12.23 8.60
CA ALA A 165 -9.22 13.22 8.64
C ALA A 165 -8.07 12.75 9.56
N VAL A 166 -8.41 12.23 10.74
CA VAL A 166 -7.42 11.63 11.66
C VAL A 166 -6.69 10.46 11.01
N GLN A 167 -7.40 9.57 10.31
CA GLN A 167 -6.79 8.43 9.65
C GLN A 167 -5.75 8.86 8.60
N LEU A 168 -6.07 9.86 7.78
CA LEU A 168 -5.16 10.35 6.74
C LEU A 168 -3.92 11.02 7.34
N ILE A 169 -4.10 11.88 8.35
CA ILE A 169 -2.97 12.50 9.05
C ILE A 169 -2.10 11.44 9.75
N ALA A 170 -2.72 10.49 10.45
CA ALA A 170 -2.00 9.43 11.14
C ALA A 170 -1.23 8.52 10.17
N TYR A 171 -1.82 8.21 9.01
CA TYR A 171 -1.18 7.44 7.96
C TYR A 171 0.04 8.17 7.39
N ASP A 172 -0.15 9.40 6.90
CA ASP A 172 0.94 10.18 6.31
C ASP A 172 2.07 10.44 7.35
N TRP A 173 1.71 10.64 8.62
CA TRP A 173 2.69 10.80 9.69
C TRP A 173 3.45 9.50 9.97
N ARG A 174 2.77 8.34 10.02
CA ARG A 174 3.41 7.04 10.18
C ARG A 174 4.37 6.73 9.03
N GLU A 175 3.96 7.00 7.79
CA GLU A 175 4.83 6.85 6.62
C GLU A 175 6.09 7.74 6.72
N ALA A 176 5.94 8.97 7.13
CA ALA A 176 7.07 9.88 7.35
C ALA A 176 8.04 9.38 8.44
N LEU A 177 7.52 8.74 9.49
CA LEU A 177 8.32 8.12 10.56
C LEU A 177 9.03 6.82 10.12
N GLY A 178 8.69 6.24 8.97
CA GLY A 178 9.30 5.04 8.42
C GLY A 178 8.33 3.90 8.11
N GLY A 179 7.03 4.14 8.30
CA GLY A 179 5.97 3.17 7.95
C GLY A 179 5.97 1.89 8.78
N PHE A 180 5.15 0.95 8.36
CA PHE A 180 5.19 -0.45 8.79
C PHE A 180 5.57 -1.32 7.61
N GLY A 181 6.43 -2.32 7.83
CA GLY A 181 6.75 -3.31 6.81
C GLY A 181 5.51 -4.10 6.39
N ILE A 182 5.31 -4.26 5.09
CA ILE A 182 4.31 -5.19 4.58
C ILE A 182 4.90 -6.60 4.72
N GLN A 183 4.23 -7.48 5.45
CA GLN A 183 4.57 -8.89 5.41
C GLN A 183 4.20 -9.41 4.03
N ALA A 184 5.22 -9.77 3.24
CA ALA A 184 4.98 -10.49 2.00
C ALA A 184 4.32 -11.84 2.36
N ALA A 185 3.08 -12.04 1.89
CA ALA A 185 2.34 -13.28 2.14
C ALA A 185 2.94 -14.50 1.42
N ILE A 186 3.90 -14.27 0.53
CA ILE A 186 4.56 -15.30 -0.30
C ILE A 186 6.05 -14.99 -0.24
N GLU A 187 6.84 -15.98 0.18
CA GLU A 187 8.29 -15.94 -0.06
C GLU A 187 8.50 -15.77 -1.57
N GLU A 188 9.36 -14.83 -1.97
CA GLU A 188 9.69 -14.68 -3.39
C GLU A 188 10.20 -16.04 -3.89
N PRO A 189 9.60 -16.60 -4.95
CA PRO A 189 9.98 -17.91 -5.44
C PRO A 189 11.46 -17.87 -5.84
N ARG A 190 12.24 -18.84 -5.33
CA ARG A 190 13.63 -18.98 -5.70
C ARG A 190 13.72 -19.18 -7.22
N LEU A 191 14.53 -18.37 -7.89
CA LEU A 191 14.71 -18.47 -9.34
C LEU A 191 15.46 -19.76 -9.70
N ALA A 192 15.07 -20.39 -10.81
CA ALA A 192 15.79 -21.52 -11.37
C ALA A 192 17.17 -21.09 -11.84
N ASP A 193 18.17 -21.95 -11.66
CA ASP A 193 19.52 -21.69 -12.15
C ASP A 193 19.60 -21.76 -13.69
N ALA A 194 20.66 -21.16 -14.24
CA ALA A 194 20.85 -21.09 -15.70
C ALA A 194 20.98 -22.47 -16.35
N ALA A 195 21.50 -23.47 -15.64
CA ALA A 195 21.66 -24.83 -16.15
C ALA A 195 20.29 -25.52 -16.26
N ALA A 196 19.41 -25.33 -15.26
CA ALA A 196 18.05 -25.86 -15.27
C ALA A 196 17.22 -25.26 -16.42
N VAL A 197 17.32 -23.92 -16.62
CA VAL A 197 16.66 -23.22 -17.74
C VAL A 197 17.16 -23.72 -19.08
N SER A 198 18.48 -23.80 -19.28
CA SER A 198 19.10 -24.30 -20.53
C SER A 198 18.71 -25.73 -20.82
N GLY A 199 18.72 -26.61 -19.80
CA GLY A 199 18.31 -28.01 -19.94
C GLY A 199 16.82 -28.16 -20.28
N MET A 200 15.95 -27.31 -19.74
CA MET A 200 14.53 -27.27 -20.09
C MET A 200 14.34 -26.84 -21.54
N LEU A 201 15.01 -25.77 -21.99
CA LEU A 201 14.90 -25.27 -23.37
C LEU A 201 15.40 -26.31 -24.39
N LYS A 202 16.46 -27.05 -24.07
CA LYS A 202 16.92 -28.17 -24.90
C LYS A 202 15.85 -29.26 -25.02
N HIS A 203 15.23 -29.64 -23.89
CA HIS A 203 14.16 -30.63 -23.88
C HIS A 203 12.93 -30.17 -24.71
N TRP A 204 12.61 -28.88 -24.64
CA TRP A 204 11.57 -28.28 -25.49
C TRP A 204 11.93 -28.33 -26.98
N GLN A 205 13.18 -28.00 -27.30
CA GLN A 205 13.66 -28.10 -28.70
C GLN A 205 13.48 -29.51 -29.25
N ASP A 206 13.92 -30.53 -28.49
CA ASP A 206 13.79 -31.93 -28.89
C ASP A 206 12.32 -32.33 -29.05
N ALA A 207 11.45 -31.89 -28.14
CA ALA A 207 10.02 -32.15 -28.23
C ALA A 207 9.35 -31.47 -29.43
N LEU A 208 9.70 -30.23 -29.72
CA LEU A 208 9.15 -29.49 -30.86
C LEU A 208 9.61 -30.06 -32.20
N VAL A 209 10.82 -30.60 -32.30
CA VAL A 209 11.28 -31.36 -33.46
C VAL A 209 10.48 -32.68 -33.59
N GLY A 210 10.33 -33.40 -32.47
CA GLY A 210 9.62 -34.68 -32.45
C GLY A 210 8.18 -34.59 -32.90
N ILE A 211 7.47 -33.51 -32.58
CA ILE A 211 6.07 -33.31 -33.09
C ILE A 211 6.00 -32.66 -34.45
N GLY A 212 7.12 -32.35 -35.11
CA GLY A 212 7.19 -31.71 -36.42
C GLY A 212 6.87 -30.21 -36.43
N PHE A 213 6.88 -29.54 -35.28
CA PHE A 213 6.66 -28.10 -35.18
C PHE A 213 7.93 -27.27 -35.48
N LEU A 214 9.08 -27.80 -35.11
CA LEU A 214 10.39 -27.18 -35.38
C LEU A 214 11.13 -28.02 -36.43
N ASP A 215 11.44 -27.40 -37.57
CA ASP A 215 12.32 -27.98 -38.57
C ASP A 215 13.78 -27.79 -38.17
N PRO A 216 14.56 -28.86 -37.90
CA PRO A 216 15.97 -28.72 -37.50
C PRO A 216 16.87 -28.19 -38.64
N VAL A 217 16.47 -28.30 -39.91
CA VAL A 217 17.22 -27.78 -41.06
C VAL A 217 16.98 -26.28 -41.24
N SER A 218 15.78 -25.80 -40.87
CA SER A 218 15.39 -24.39 -40.99
C SER A 218 14.73 -23.87 -39.68
N PRO A 219 15.46 -23.78 -38.57
CA PRO A 219 14.87 -23.51 -37.24
C PRO A 219 14.33 -22.11 -37.04
N LYS A 220 14.55 -21.19 -38.01
CA LYS A 220 14.16 -19.79 -37.94
C LYS A 220 14.64 -19.15 -36.62
N LYS A 221 13.80 -18.26 -36.02
CA LYS A 221 14.11 -17.56 -34.76
C LYS A 221 13.31 -18.09 -33.56
N LEU A 222 12.79 -19.33 -33.65
CA LEU A 222 11.90 -19.85 -32.60
C LEU A 222 12.63 -20.04 -31.27
N MET A 223 13.74 -20.78 -31.27
CA MET A 223 14.48 -21.05 -30.03
C MET A 223 15.05 -19.77 -29.37
N PRO A 224 15.65 -18.83 -30.11
CA PRO A 224 16.04 -17.53 -29.53
C PRO A 224 14.86 -16.77 -28.88
N ARG A 225 13.66 -16.80 -29.47
CA ARG A 225 12.48 -16.15 -28.91
C ARG A 225 11.96 -16.85 -27.65
N LEU A 226 11.96 -18.18 -27.63
CA LEU A 226 11.61 -18.95 -26.43
C LEU A 226 12.59 -18.68 -25.30
N ASN A 227 13.89 -18.65 -25.60
CA ASN A 227 14.91 -18.29 -24.62
C ASN A 227 14.68 -16.88 -24.02
N GLN A 228 14.39 -15.91 -24.87
CA GLN A 228 14.06 -14.54 -24.42
C GLN A 228 12.79 -14.50 -23.55
N LEU A 229 11.76 -15.27 -23.93
CA LEU A 229 10.51 -15.36 -23.16
C LEU A 229 10.75 -15.95 -21.76
N VAL A 230 11.47 -17.06 -21.70
CA VAL A 230 11.79 -17.79 -20.46
C VAL A 230 12.66 -16.91 -19.54
N ASN A 231 13.69 -16.24 -20.07
CA ASN A 231 14.55 -15.36 -19.28
C ASN A 231 13.78 -14.16 -18.74
N ARG A 232 12.82 -13.63 -19.47
CA ARG A 232 11.95 -12.55 -19.00
C ARG A 232 10.96 -13.00 -17.93
N ALA A 233 10.51 -14.27 -18.01
CA ALA A 233 9.56 -14.84 -17.04
C ALA A 233 10.22 -15.16 -15.68
N GLN A 234 11.55 -15.28 -15.62
CA GLN A 234 12.28 -15.58 -14.38
C GLN A 234 11.72 -16.80 -13.62
N LEU A 235 11.68 -17.94 -14.31
CA LEU A 235 11.00 -19.16 -13.83
C LEU A 235 11.59 -19.72 -12.54
N SER A 236 10.71 -20.26 -11.69
CA SER A 236 11.09 -21.06 -10.53
C SER A 236 11.48 -22.49 -10.90
N PRO A 237 12.14 -23.26 -10.01
CA PRO A 237 12.42 -24.69 -10.25
C PRO A 237 11.17 -25.52 -10.49
N GLU A 238 10.06 -25.20 -9.81
CA GLU A 238 8.77 -25.88 -9.95
C GLU A 238 8.19 -25.65 -11.35
N GLU A 239 8.27 -24.40 -11.86
CA GLU A 239 7.82 -24.04 -13.19
C GLU A 239 8.65 -24.73 -14.27
N ILE A 240 9.98 -24.82 -14.10
CA ILE A 240 10.88 -25.62 -14.97
C ILE A 240 10.42 -27.08 -14.98
N HIS A 241 10.07 -27.64 -13.82
CA HIS A 241 9.60 -29.03 -13.75
C HIS A 241 8.28 -29.23 -14.51
N ILE A 242 7.33 -28.32 -14.38
CA ILE A 242 6.07 -28.33 -15.14
C ILE A 242 6.35 -28.30 -16.66
N LEU A 243 7.19 -27.36 -17.10
CA LEU A 243 7.52 -27.20 -18.51
C LEU A 243 8.25 -28.43 -19.09
N ARG A 244 9.12 -29.08 -18.31
CA ARG A 244 9.72 -30.37 -18.71
C ARG A 244 8.68 -31.48 -18.80
N GLY A 245 7.65 -31.48 -17.93
CA GLY A 245 6.54 -32.40 -17.99
C GLY A 245 5.74 -32.25 -19.31
N VAL A 246 5.47 -31.03 -19.74
CA VAL A 246 4.81 -30.72 -21.01
C VAL A 246 5.63 -31.22 -22.20
N ALA A 247 6.94 -30.92 -22.23
CA ALA A 247 7.84 -31.42 -23.29
C ALA A 247 7.82 -32.98 -23.40
N LYS A 248 7.89 -33.66 -22.24
CA LYS A 248 7.80 -35.10 -22.16
C LYS A 248 6.47 -35.66 -22.72
N ALA A 249 5.35 -34.98 -22.43
CA ALA A 249 4.05 -35.36 -22.95
C ALA A 249 3.98 -35.21 -24.47
N MET A 250 4.55 -34.11 -25.03
CA MET A 250 4.64 -33.93 -26.51
C MET A 250 5.44 -35.04 -27.16
N MET A 251 6.58 -35.43 -26.60
CA MET A 251 7.41 -36.51 -27.14
C MET A 251 6.69 -37.86 -27.14
N ARG A 252 5.93 -38.20 -26.11
CA ARG A 252 5.12 -39.39 -26.03
C ARG A 252 4.07 -39.43 -27.17
N SER A 253 3.34 -38.34 -27.34
CA SER A 253 2.32 -38.20 -28.38
C SER A 253 2.91 -38.33 -29.79
N ALA A 254 4.16 -37.93 -30.01
CA ALA A 254 4.87 -38.12 -31.27
C ALA A 254 5.18 -39.59 -31.51
N CYS A 255 5.67 -40.32 -30.51
CA CYS A 255 5.97 -41.75 -30.59
C CYS A 255 4.73 -42.58 -30.89
N ASP A 256 3.60 -42.30 -30.22
CA ASP A 256 2.33 -43.03 -30.40
C ASP A 256 1.81 -42.87 -31.85
N LYS A 257 1.91 -41.69 -32.44
CA LYS A 257 1.53 -41.44 -33.84
C LYS A 257 2.39 -42.20 -34.84
N THR A 258 3.70 -42.27 -34.56
CA THR A 258 4.64 -43.01 -35.44
C THR A 258 4.39 -44.52 -35.39
N SER A 259 4.10 -45.06 -34.20
CA SER A 259 3.75 -46.48 -34.05
C SER A 259 2.42 -46.84 -34.71
N ALA A 260 1.40 -45.95 -34.62
CA ALA A 260 0.11 -46.15 -35.28
C ALA A 260 0.20 -46.08 -36.83
N ALA A 261 1.13 -45.29 -37.36
CA ALA A 261 1.36 -45.21 -38.81
C ALA A 261 2.13 -46.39 -39.36
N ALA A 262 3.00 -47.02 -38.57
CA ALA A 262 3.78 -48.19 -38.95
C ALA A 262 3.00 -49.51 -38.92
N GLY A 263 1.83 -49.54 -38.24
CA GLY A 263 1.00 -50.75 -38.06
C GLY A 263 -0.12 -50.96 -39.12
N LYS A 264 -0.22 -50.12 -40.16
CA LYS A 264 -1.24 -50.27 -41.18
C LYS A 264 -0.70 -51.09 -42.34
N PRO A 265 -1.18 -52.39 -42.60
CA PRO A 265 -0.75 -53.17 -43.75
C PRO A 265 -1.19 -52.49 -45.03
N PRO A 266 -0.45 -52.72 -46.19
CA PRO A 266 -0.85 -52.15 -47.47
C PRO A 266 -2.18 -52.76 -47.90
N ALA A 267 -3.09 -51.91 -48.36
CA ALA A 267 -4.34 -52.32 -48.91
C ALA A 267 -4.04 -53.23 -50.13
N THR A 268 -4.51 -54.49 -50.09
CA THR A 268 -4.47 -55.42 -51.20
C THR A 268 -5.30 -54.84 -52.33
N ALA A 269 -4.67 -54.65 -53.49
CA ALA A 269 -5.32 -54.24 -54.71
C ALA A 269 -6.16 -55.45 -55.19
N ASP A 270 -7.49 -55.32 -55.16
CA ASP A 270 -8.42 -56.22 -55.82
C ASP A 270 -8.28 -56.04 -57.30
N THR A 271 -7.80 -57.06 -57.95
CA THR A 271 -7.82 -57.21 -59.43
C THR A 271 -9.20 -57.68 -59.88
N PRO A 272 -9.92 -56.97 -60.72
CA PRO A 272 -11.19 -57.54 -61.29
C PRO A 272 -10.89 -58.62 -62.28
N ALA A 273 -11.44 -59.83 -62.06
CA ALA A 273 -11.53 -60.85 -63.02
C ALA A 273 -12.56 -60.46 -64.09
N ASN A 274 -12.18 -60.63 -65.32
CA ASN A 274 -13.04 -60.52 -66.53
C ASN A 274 -13.39 -61.92 -67.03
N PRO A 275 -14.61 -62.17 -67.49
CA PRO A 275 -14.94 -63.33 -68.32
C PRO A 275 -14.72 -63.09 -69.80
#